data_f137f4c08c8b8864da957cc34ea7ac5b
#
_entry.id   f137f4c08c8b8864da957cc34ea7ac5b
#
_cell.length_a   1.000
_cell.length_b   1.000
_cell.length_c   1.000
_cell.angle_alpha   90.00
_cell.angle_beta   90.00
_cell.angle_gamma   90.00
#
_symmetry.space_group_name_H-M   'P 1'
#
loop_
_entity.id
_entity.type
_entity.pdbx_description
1 polymer ?
#
loop_
_entity_poly.entity_id
_entity_poly.type
_entity_poly.pdbx_seq_one_letter_code
_entity_poly.pdbx_strand_id
1 'polypeptide(L)'
;MEIQDKLLTINPYSRSGEKQGVIKNIVVHWVGNAGSSAIANRNYFENLKDSHKTYASSHYVIGLNGEIIRCIPENEVAFHAGSYSMNRKSIGIEDCHPDWDGKFNEATYNSLVELCADICNRYGLTVDNIIRHYDVTGKECPRYYVRNEQEWIKFKNDVANRLGQATVNTAVKEEKGSEEVPMYKFKNGKTVEPIYADCQHTLK
;
A
#
# COMPACT_ATOMS: atom_id res chain seq x y z
N MET A 1 3.85 -21.37 -0.12
CA MET A 1 4.47 -20.05 0.21
C MET A 1 5.40 -20.24 1.42
N GLU A 2 6.65 -19.85 1.31
CA GLU A 2 7.62 -19.87 2.42
C GLU A 2 7.84 -18.43 2.92
N ILE A 3 7.78 -18.25 4.25
CA ILE A 3 8.00 -16.95 4.90
C ILE A 3 9.27 -17.05 5.75
N GLN A 4 10.23 -16.16 5.50
CA GLN A 4 11.47 -16.07 6.25
C GLN A 4 11.32 -15.11 7.43
N ASP A 5 11.42 -15.60 8.65
CA ASP A 5 11.43 -14.76 9.83
C ASP A 5 12.78 -14.05 10.00
N LYS A 6 12.77 -12.74 9.78
CA LYS A 6 13.90 -11.84 10.04
C LYS A 6 13.39 -10.63 10.85
N LEU A 7 12.88 -10.93 12.03
CA LEU A 7 12.23 -9.93 12.88
C LEU A 7 13.20 -8.79 13.23
N LEU A 8 12.64 -7.57 13.27
CA LEU A 8 13.36 -6.38 13.72
C LEU A 8 13.61 -6.47 15.23
N THR A 9 14.70 -5.88 15.68
CA THR A 9 14.94 -5.65 17.11
C THR A 9 13.85 -4.72 17.66
N ILE A 10 13.34 -4.99 18.87
CA ILE A 10 12.38 -4.10 19.53
C ILE A 10 13.04 -2.76 19.80
N ASN A 11 12.43 -1.68 19.30
CA ASN A 11 12.89 -0.31 19.45
C ASN A 11 11.76 0.68 19.13
N PRO A 12 11.82 1.95 19.58
CA PRO A 12 10.75 2.91 19.38
C PRO A 12 10.49 3.28 17.90
N TYR A 13 11.47 3.15 17.01
CA TYR A 13 11.43 3.75 15.67
C TYR A 13 10.88 2.82 14.58
N SER A 14 11.03 1.50 14.75
CA SER A 14 10.59 0.54 13.74
C SER A 14 9.80 -0.65 14.29
N ARG A 15 10.00 -1.07 15.53
CA ARG A 15 9.24 -2.14 16.18
C ARG A 15 9.04 -1.84 17.67
N SER A 16 7.93 -1.22 18.02
CA SER A 16 7.65 -0.85 19.41
C SER A 16 7.28 -2.03 20.31
N GLY A 17 6.88 -3.16 19.76
CA GLY A 17 6.32 -4.30 20.52
C GLY A 17 4.87 -4.05 20.96
N GLU A 18 4.26 -2.94 20.53
CA GLU A 18 2.85 -2.65 20.82
C GLU A 18 1.95 -3.73 20.21
N LYS A 19 0.95 -4.16 20.95
CA LYS A 19 0.02 -5.19 20.49
C LYS A 19 -0.94 -4.65 19.46
N GLN A 20 -1.10 -5.44 18.38
CA GLN A 20 -2.02 -5.17 17.29
C GLN A 20 -3.48 -5.23 17.78
N GLY A 21 -4.34 -4.41 17.19
CA GLY A 21 -5.78 -4.51 17.34
C GLY A 21 -6.38 -5.60 16.43
N VAL A 22 -7.69 -5.56 16.28
CA VAL A 22 -8.36 -6.46 15.32
C VAL A 22 -7.97 -6.06 13.90
N ILE A 23 -7.38 -6.99 13.16
CA ILE A 23 -7.00 -6.78 11.76
C ILE A 23 -8.27 -6.66 10.91
N LYS A 24 -8.35 -5.59 10.14
CA LYS A 24 -9.47 -5.25 9.25
C LYS A 24 -9.02 -4.97 7.82
N ASN A 25 -7.74 -4.71 7.61
CA ASN A 25 -7.21 -4.36 6.29
C ASN A 25 -5.83 -4.96 6.05
N ILE A 26 -5.51 -5.13 4.77
CA ILE A 26 -4.15 -5.29 4.25
C ILE A 26 -3.82 -4.01 3.49
N VAL A 27 -2.68 -3.39 3.80
CA VAL A 27 -2.23 -2.18 3.10
C VAL A 27 -1.01 -2.53 2.25
N VAL A 28 -1.16 -2.39 0.94
CA VAL A 28 -0.10 -2.66 -0.04
C VAL A 28 0.70 -1.40 -0.29
N HIS A 29 2.02 -1.56 -0.28
CA HIS A 29 3.00 -0.50 -0.52
C HIS A 29 3.99 -0.90 -1.62
N TRP A 30 4.78 0.03 -2.05
CA TRP A 30 6.03 -0.18 -2.78
C TRP A 30 7.18 0.42 -1.98
N VAL A 31 8.34 -0.21 -2.01
CA VAL A 31 9.50 0.26 -1.21
C VAL A 31 10.05 1.63 -1.64
N GLY A 32 9.66 2.14 -2.83
CA GLY A 32 10.13 3.43 -3.35
C GLY A 32 11.66 3.49 -3.57
N ASN A 33 12.29 2.33 -3.78
CA ASN A 33 13.72 2.15 -3.97
C ASN A 33 13.97 1.06 -5.03
N ALA A 34 13.90 1.46 -6.31
CA ALA A 34 13.97 0.57 -7.45
C ALA A 34 15.21 -0.33 -7.42
N GLY A 35 15.03 -1.61 -7.73
CA GLY A 35 16.10 -2.61 -7.77
C GLY A 35 16.63 -3.08 -6.41
N SER A 36 16.09 -2.57 -5.29
CA SER A 36 16.53 -2.99 -3.97
C SER A 36 15.97 -4.36 -3.58
N SER A 37 16.73 -5.13 -2.79
CA SER A 37 16.31 -6.44 -2.30
C SER A 37 15.43 -6.34 -1.04
N ALA A 38 14.65 -7.39 -0.76
CA ALA A 38 13.85 -7.48 0.47
C ALA A 38 14.71 -7.32 1.73
N ILE A 39 15.88 -7.95 1.76
CA ILE A 39 16.77 -7.86 2.92
C ILE A 39 17.35 -6.44 3.11
N ALA A 40 17.62 -5.71 2.04
CA ALA A 40 18.08 -4.33 2.11
C ALA A 40 17.01 -3.42 2.73
N ASN A 41 15.75 -3.58 2.32
CA ASN A 41 14.63 -2.83 2.85
C ASN A 41 14.31 -3.22 4.32
N ARG A 42 14.38 -4.51 4.66
CA ARG A 42 14.32 -4.95 6.07
C ARG A 42 15.43 -4.31 6.92
N ASN A 43 16.66 -4.25 6.41
CA ASN A 43 17.78 -3.66 7.11
C ASN A 43 17.67 -2.13 7.22
N TYR A 44 17.03 -1.47 6.25
CA TYR A 44 16.67 -0.06 6.39
C TYR A 44 15.79 0.15 7.64
N PHE A 45 14.76 -0.67 7.85
CA PHE A 45 13.94 -0.59 9.06
C PHE A 45 14.72 -0.90 10.34
N GLU A 46 15.62 -1.91 10.30
CA GLU A 46 16.47 -2.23 11.44
C GLU A 46 17.39 -1.05 11.85
N ASN A 47 17.98 -0.38 10.86
CA ASN A 47 18.90 0.74 11.10
C ASN A 47 18.21 1.99 11.66
N LEU A 48 16.88 2.05 11.65
CA LEU A 48 16.16 3.17 12.28
C LEU A 48 16.32 3.19 13.80
N LYS A 49 16.60 2.05 14.43
CA LYS A 49 16.89 1.99 15.87
C LYS A 49 18.15 2.79 16.26
N ASP A 50 19.10 2.91 15.33
CA ASP A 50 20.38 3.58 15.54
C ASP A 50 20.39 5.00 14.96
N SER A 51 19.76 5.17 13.78
CA SER A 51 19.78 6.46 13.07
C SER A 51 18.71 7.45 13.57
N HIS A 52 17.64 6.98 14.14
CA HIS A 52 16.50 7.77 14.67
C HIS A 52 15.88 8.74 13.63
N LYS A 53 16.08 8.50 12.34
CA LYS A 53 15.70 9.45 11.27
C LYS A 53 14.19 9.58 11.08
N THR A 54 13.44 8.51 11.30
CA THR A 54 11.98 8.45 11.09
C THR A 54 11.38 7.24 11.80
N TYR A 55 10.06 7.18 11.82
CA TYR A 55 9.30 6.03 12.26
C TYR A 55 8.77 5.31 11.03
N ALA A 56 9.28 4.11 10.73
CA ALA A 56 8.83 3.31 9.60
C ALA A 56 9.11 1.83 9.79
N SER A 57 8.18 1.01 9.34
CA SER A 57 8.32 -0.45 9.24
C SER A 57 7.16 -1.05 8.45
N SER A 58 7.22 -2.34 8.15
CA SER A 58 6.10 -3.14 7.66
C SER A 58 6.10 -4.51 8.31
N HIS A 59 4.99 -5.25 8.21
CA HIS A 59 4.96 -6.62 8.67
C HIS A 59 5.76 -7.52 7.74
N TYR A 60 5.63 -7.28 6.43
CA TYR A 60 6.27 -8.06 5.40
C TYR A 60 6.99 -7.19 4.38
N VAL A 61 8.08 -7.74 3.83
CA VAL A 61 8.74 -7.22 2.62
C VAL A 61 8.83 -8.37 1.63
N ILE A 62 8.34 -8.15 0.40
CA ILE A 62 8.44 -9.10 -0.71
C ILE A 62 9.54 -8.66 -1.67
N GLY A 63 10.47 -9.53 -1.96
CA GLY A 63 11.63 -9.24 -2.80
C GLY A 63 11.40 -9.50 -4.28
N LEU A 64 12.41 -9.14 -5.09
CA LEU A 64 12.36 -9.26 -6.55
C LEU A 64 12.32 -10.72 -7.06
N ASN A 65 12.76 -11.68 -6.24
CA ASN A 65 12.66 -13.10 -6.57
C ASN A 65 11.44 -13.77 -5.91
N GLY A 66 10.52 -12.97 -5.35
CA GLY A 66 9.32 -13.45 -4.67
C GLY A 66 9.56 -13.94 -3.24
N GLU A 67 10.77 -13.79 -2.70
CA GLU A 67 11.06 -14.10 -1.29
C GLU A 67 10.26 -13.20 -0.35
N ILE A 68 9.67 -13.77 0.69
CA ILE A 68 8.86 -13.04 1.68
C ILE A 68 9.61 -13.01 3.01
N ILE A 69 9.93 -11.82 3.48
CA ILE A 69 10.55 -11.59 4.78
C ILE A 69 9.51 -11.03 5.75
N ARG A 70 9.29 -11.69 6.89
CA ARG A 70 8.51 -11.13 7.99
C ARG A 70 9.42 -10.30 8.89
N CYS A 71 9.14 -9.00 8.97
CA CYS A 71 9.89 -8.03 9.76
C CYS A 71 9.29 -7.82 11.16
N ILE A 72 7.96 -7.87 11.26
CA ILE A 72 7.20 -7.69 12.49
C ILE A 72 6.14 -8.79 12.58
N PRO A 73 5.93 -9.40 13.76
CA PRO A 73 4.83 -10.33 13.97
C PRO A 73 3.48 -9.65 13.74
N GLU A 74 2.52 -10.35 13.13
CA GLU A 74 1.21 -9.79 12.82
C GLU A 74 0.40 -9.35 14.05
N ASN A 75 0.74 -9.84 15.24
CA ASN A 75 0.13 -9.42 16.50
C ASN A 75 0.84 -8.22 17.15
N GLU A 76 1.74 -7.55 16.44
CA GLU A 76 2.40 -6.30 16.82
C GLU A 76 2.12 -5.20 15.79
N VAL A 77 2.10 -3.94 16.23
CA VAL A 77 1.87 -2.78 15.35
C VAL A 77 3.11 -2.48 14.51
N ALA A 78 2.93 -2.36 13.20
CA ALA A 78 3.95 -1.83 12.28
C ALA A 78 3.62 -0.38 11.88
N PHE A 79 4.64 0.41 11.56
CA PHE A 79 4.52 1.85 11.24
C PHE A 79 4.57 2.07 9.72
N HIS A 80 3.47 1.79 9.01
CA HIS A 80 3.47 1.78 7.53
C HIS A 80 2.46 2.73 6.87
N ALA A 81 1.30 2.94 7.50
CA ALA A 81 0.17 3.56 6.81
C ALA A 81 0.06 5.08 6.98
N GLY A 82 1.02 5.74 7.66
CA GLY A 82 0.94 7.17 7.95
C GLY A 82 -0.22 7.58 8.87
N SER A 83 -0.93 6.61 9.42
CA SER A 83 -2.07 6.77 10.32
C SER A 83 -1.97 5.73 11.42
N TYR A 84 -1.86 6.19 12.68
CA TYR A 84 -1.80 5.29 13.84
C TYR A 84 -3.03 4.39 13.93
N SER A 85 -4.22 4.95 13.70
CA SER A 85 -5.46 4.16 13.70
C SER A 85 -5.46 3.08 12.63
N MET A 86 -4.88 3.35 11.43
CA MET A 86 -4.76 2.35 10.38
C MET A 86 -3.66 1.34 10.71
N ASN A 87 -2.52 1.75 11.22
CA ASN A 87 -1.45 0.84 11.66
C ASN A 87 -1.97 -0.20 12.63
N ARG A 88 -2.83 0.18 13.59
CA ARG A 88 -3.40 -0.72 14.60
C ARG A 88 -4.45 -1.72 14.11
N LYS A 89 -4.87 -1.64 12.87
CA LYS A 89 -5.93 -2.51 12.31
C LYS A 89 -5.58 -3.08 10.96
N SER A 90 -4.32 -2.99 10.55
CA SER A 90 -3.90 -3.49 9.25
C SER A 90 -2.55 -4.20 9.29
N ILE A 91 -2.37 -5.07 8.31
CA ILE A 91 -1.08 -5.68 7.97
C ILE A 91 -0.50 -4.89 6.79
N GLY A 92 0.72 -4.35 6.95
CA GLY A 92 1.44 -3.66 5.88
C GLY A 92 2.38 -4.60 5.15
N ILE A 93 2.38 -4.54 3.82
CA ILE A 93 3.26 -5.30 2.93
C ILE A 93 4.00 -4.30 2.04
N GLU A 94 5.32 -4.33 2.08
CA GLU A 94 6.20 -3.54 1.21
C GLU A 94 6.73 -4.41 0.08
N ASP A 95 6.53 -3.97 -1.15
CA ASP A 95 6.85 -4.74 -2.35
C ASP A 95 8.02 -4.13 -3.10
N CYS A 96 9.05 -4.94 -3.33
CA CYS A 96 10.19 -4.57 -4.17
C CYS A 96 9.76 -4.52 -5.64
N HIS A 97 10.39 -3.60 -6.38
CA HIS A 97 10.11 -3.38 -7.79
C HIS A 97 11.41 -3.12 -8.55
N PRO A 98 11.54 -3.56 -9.82
CA PRO A 98 12.79 -3.40 -10.57
C PRO A 98 13.07 -1.95 -10.97
N ASP A 99 12.04 -1.20 -11.38
CA ASP A 99 12.14 0.11 -12.01
C ASP A 99 11.33 1.18 -11.28
N TRP A 100 11.62 2.45 -11.56
CA TRP A 100 10.99 3.60 -10.92
C TRP A 100 9.53 3.85 -11.34
N ASP A 101 8.99 3.13 -12.31
CA ASP A 101 7.55 3.12 -12.58
C ASP A 101 6.77 2.44 -11.45
N GLY A 102 7.44 1.57 -10.69
CA GLY A 102 6.89 0.88 -9.51
C GLY A 102 6.06 -0.33 -9.84
N LYS A 103 6.14 -0.85 -11.09
CA LYS A 103 5.49 -2.10 -11.46
C LYS A 103 6.22 -3.28 -10.79
N PHE A 104 5.46 -4.13 -10.11
CA PHE A 104 6.02 -5.35 -9.55
C PHE A 104 6.33 -6.33 -10.67
N ASN A 105 7.48 -7.00 -10.59
CA ASN A 105 7.76 -8.10 -11.50
C ASN A 105 6.89 -9.32 -11.15
N GLU A 106 6.90 -10.32 -12.02
CA GLU A 106 6.03 -11.50 -11.88
C GLU A 106 6.23 -12.23 -10.55
N ALA A 107 7.47 -12.40 -10.11
CA ALA A 107 7.78 -13.11 -8.87
C ALA A 107 7.25 -12.36 -7.63
N THR A 108 7.50 -11.04 -7.53
CA THR A 108 6.96 -10.19 -6.47
C THR A 108 5.43 -10.19 -6.49
N TYR A 109 4.84 -10.02 -7.68
CA TYR A 109 3.39 -9.97 -7.85
C TYR A 109 2.71 -11.26 -7.40
N ASN A 110 3.21 -12.42 -7.85
CA ASN A 110 2.64 -13.72 -7.49
C ASN A 110 2.73 -13.99 -5.99
N SER A 111 3.85 -13.65 -5.35
CA SER A 111 4.01 -13.76 -3.90
C SER A 111 3.08 -12.81 -3.14
N LEU A 112 2.83 -11.60 -3.66
CA LEU A 112 1.87 -10.66 -3.06
C LEU A 112 0.44 -11.20 -3.14
N VAL A 113 0.03 -11.77 -4.29
CA VAL A 113 -1.28 -12.41 -4.45
C VAL A 113 -1.46 -13.57 -3.46
N GLU A 114 -0.44 -14.44 -3.33
CA GLU A 114 -0.50 -15.57 -2.39
C GLU A 114 -0.56 -15.10 -0.94
N LEU A 115 0.27 -14.13 -0.55
CA LEU A 115 0.32 -13.62 0.82
C LEU A 115 -0.99 -12.91 1.19
N CYS A 116 -1.54 -12.08 0.30
CA CYS A 116 -2.83 -11.43 0.53
C CYS A 116 -3.96 -12.43 0.69
N ALA A 117 -4.01 -13.48 -0.14
CA ALA A 117 -5.01 -14.53 -0.01
C ALA A 117 -4.87 -15.30 1.32
N ASP A 118 -3.65 -15.65 1.72
CA ASP A 118 -3.40 -16.31 3.00
C ASP A 118 -3.85 -15.46 4.20
N ILE A 119 -3.49 -14.17 4.21
CA ILE A 119 -3.91 -13.24 5.26
C ILE A 119 -5.44 -13.10 5.28
N CYS A 120 -6.08 -12.93 4.11
CA CYS A 120 -7.53 -12.86 4.03
C CYS A 120 -8.19 -14.10 4.64
N ASN A 121 -7.71 -15.31 4.31
CA ASN A 121 -8.24 -16.56 4.87
C ASN A 121 -8.08 -16.63 6.39
N ARG A 122 -6.91 -16.26 6.92
CA ARG A 122 -6.62 -16.34 8.35
C ARG A 122 -7.40 -15.33 9.20
N TYR A 123 -7.71 -14.17 8.63
CA TYR A 123 -8.40 -13.09 9.33
C TYR A 123 -9.87 -12.91 8.93
N GLY A 124 -10.41 -13.76 8.06
CA GLY A 124 -11.81 -13.67 7.59
C GLY A 124 -12.07 -12.38 6.79
N LEU A 125 -11.06 -11.93 6.02
CA LEU A 125 -11.15 -10.74 5.17
C LEU A 125 -11.56 -11.11 3.75
N THR A 126 -11.99 -10.12 3.00
CA THR A 126 -12.26 -10.20 1.55
C THR A 126 -11.30 -9.30 0.78
N VAL A 127 -11.33 -9.36 -0.54
CA VAL A 127 -10.52 -8.47 -1.38
C VAL A 127 -10.86 -6.99 -1.20
N ASP A 128 -12.02 -6.65 -0.64
CA ASP A 128 -12.39 -5.26 -0.34
C ASP A 128 -11.60 -4.70 0.84
N ASN A 129 -11.05 -5.57 1.67
CA ASN A 129 -10.18 -5.19 2.77
C ASN A 129 -8.71 -4.98 2.34
N ILE A 130 -8.37 -5.25 1.07
CA ILE A 130 -7.05 -4.98 0.50
C ILE A 130 -7.08 -3.57 -0.11
N ILE A 131 -6.27 -2.68 0.44
CA ILE A 131 -6.21 -1.27 0.08
C ILE A 131 -4.77 -0.84 -0.20
N ARG A 132 -4.61 0.25 -0.92
CA ARG A 132 -3.31 0.91 -1.16
C ARG A 132 -3.01 1.89 -0.03
N HIS A 133 -1.77 2.22 0.20
CA HIS A 133 -1.43 3.35 1.08
C HIS A 133 -2.08 4.65 0.58
N TYR A 134 -2.24 4.79 -0.75
CA TYR A 134 -2.98 5.89 -1.37
C TYR A 134 -4.39 6.06 -0.80
N ASP A 135 -5.09 4.95 -0.61
CA ASP A 135 -6.48 4.96 -0.12
C ASP A 135 -6.58 5.39 1.37
N VAL A 136 -5.44 5.44 2.08
CA VAL A 136 -5.35 5.90 3.48
C VAL A 136 -4.99 7.39 3.58
N THR A 137 -4.02 7.85 2.78
CA THR A 137 -3.41 9.18 2.97
C THR A 137 -3.33 10.04 1.69
N GLY A 138 -3.68 9.49 0.52
CA GLY A 138 -3.47 10.14 -0.77
C GLY A 138 -2.02 10.07 -1.29
N LYS A 139 -1.09 9.45 -0.54
CA LYS A 139 0.28 9.26 -1.00
C LYS A 139 0.30 8.34 -2.23
N GLU A 140 1.05 8.70 -3.29
CA GLU A 140 1.23 7.89 -4.50
C GLU A 140 1.98 6.56 -4.19
N CYS A 141 1.32 5.63 -3.53
CA CYS A 141 1.87 4.36 -3.07
C CYS A 141 0.79 3.26 -3.04
N PRO A 142 1.00 2.11 -3.69
CA PRO A 142 2.10 1.81 -4.62
C PRO A 142 1.92 2.53 -5.96
N ARG A 143 2.96 3.22 -6.41
CA ARG A 143 2.90 4.17 -7.55
C ARG A 143 2.22 3.60 -8.79
N TYR A 144 2.70 2.47 -9.29
CA TYR A 144 2.17 1.87 -10.52
C TYR A 144 0.67 1.61 -10.44
N TYR A 145 0.20 1.07 -9.32
CA TYR A 145 -1.21 0.69 -9.10
C TYR A 145 -2.10 1.88 -8.72
N VAL A 146 -1.52 3.01 -8.34
CA VAL A 146 -2.25 4.29 -8.22
C VAL A 146 -2.47 4.91 -9.58
N ARG A 147 -1.47 4.87 -10.46
CA ARG A 147 -1.54 5.42 -11.83
C ARG A 147 -2.33 4.54 -12.79
N ASN A 148 -2.45 3.25 -12.50
CA ASN A 148 -3.07 2.25 -13.37
C ASN A 148 -4.16 1.50 -12.59
N GLU A 149 -5.34 2.11 -12.46
CA GLU A 149 -6.46 1.55 -11.68
C GLU A 149 -6.88 0.16 -12.17
N GLN A 150 -6.82 -0.09 -13.49
CA GLN A 150 -7.15 -1.41 -14.06
C GLN A 150 -6.19 -2.50 -13.59
N GLU A 151 -4.93 -2.19 -13.39
CA GLU A 151 -3.95 -3.13 -12.85
C GLU A 151 -4.19 -3.40 -11.35
N TRP A 152 -4.68 -2.40 -10.60
CA TRP A 152 -5.11 -2.58 -9.22
C TRP A 152 -6.34 -3.50 -9.14
N ILE A 153 -7.34 -3.26 -9.99
CA ILE A 153 -8.54 -4.12 -10.08
C ILE A 153 -8.15 -5.53 -10.49
N LYS A 154 -7.27 -5.68 -11.49
CA LYS A 154 -6.73 -6.99 -11.88
C LYS A 154 -6.09 -7.71 -10.70
N PHE A 155 -5.23 -7.02 -9.94
CA PHE A 155 -4.59 -7.60 -8.76
C PHE A 155 -5.63 -8.10 -7.74
N LYS A 156 -6.63 -7.30 -7.41
CA LYS A 156 -7.72 -7.71 -6.50
C LYS A 156 -8.48 -8.92 -7.03
N ASN A 157 -8.73 -8.99 -8.35
CA ASN A 157 -9.36 -10.15 -8.97
C ASN A 157 -8.49 -11.41 -8.90
N ASP A 158 -7.19 -11.28 -9.09
CA ASP A 158 -6.27 -12.42 -8.96
C ASP A 158 -6.26 -12.98 -7.51
N VAL A 159 -6.31 -12.08 -6.51
CA VAL A 159 -6.49 -12.51 -5.10
C VAL A 159 -7.87 -13.14 -4.88
N ALA A 160 -8.96 -12.56 -5.44
CA ALA A 160 -10.32 -13.13 -5.33
C ALA A 160 -10.39 -14.54 -5.92
N ASN A 161 -9.79 -14.74 -7.09
CA ASN A 161 -9.72 -16.06 -7.73
C ASN A 161 -8.97 -17.07 -6.85
N ARG A 162 -7.87 -16.64 -6.21
CA ARG A 162 -7.13 -17.50 -5.27
C ARG A 162 -7.94 -17.87 -4.03
N LEU A 163 -8.83 -16.99 -3.59
CA LEU A 163 -9.75 -17.21 -2.46
C LEU A 163 -11.01 -17.99 -2.84
N GLY A 164 -11.31 -18.17 -4.12
CA GLY A 164 -12.62 -18.67 -4.60
C GLY A 164 -13.76 -17.68 -4.35
N GLN A 165 -13.46 -16.38 -4.20
CA GLN A 165 -14.44 -15.30 -4.02
C GLN A 165 -14.91 -14.76 -5.37
N ALA A 166 -16.06 -14.04 -5.37
CA ALA A 166 -16.52 -13.33 -6.55
C ALA A 166 -15.50 -12.22 -6.93
N THR A 167 -15.22 -12.10 -8.22
CA THR A 167 -14.31 -11.09 -8.75
C THR A 167 -14.90 -9.68 -8.61
N VAL A 168 -14.03 -8.68 -8.44
CA VAL A 168 -14.44 -7.27 -8.43
C VAL A 168 -14.93 -6.90 -9.83
N ASN A 169 -16.16 -6.40 -9.92
CA ASN A 169 -16.73 -5.97 -11.20
C ASN A 169 -15.93 -4.80 -11.76
N THR A 170 -15.38 -4.99 -12.97
CA THR A 170 -14.71 -3.95 -13.75
C THR A 170 -15.72 -3.07 -14.52
N ALA A 171 -16.93 -2.89 -14.02
CA ALA A 171 -17.80 -1.88 -14.57
C ALA A 171 -17.13 -0.51 -14.37
N VAL A 172 -16.23 -0.19 -15.32
CA VAL A 172 -15.89 1.19 -15.62
C VAL A 172 -17.23 1.84 -15.89
N LYS A 173 -17.65 2.74 -15.02
CA LYS A 173 -18.59 3.75 -15.44
C LYS A 173 -17.89 4.47 -16.59
N GLU A 174 -18.23 4.10 -17.82
CA GLU A 174 -18.08 5.03 -18.92
C GLU A 174 -18.85 6.27 -18.46
N GLU A 175 -18.14 7.30 -18.09
CA GLU A 175 -18.71 8.62 -17.97
C GLU A 175 -19.18 9.00 -19.36
N LYS A 176 -20.43 8.61 -19.66
CA LYS A 176 -21.17 9.19 -20.76
C LYS A 176 -21.51 10.62 -20.35
N GLY A 177 -20.93 11.51 -21.07
CA GLY A 177 -21.45 12.84 -21.15
C GLY A 177 -20.69 13.84 -20.32
N SER A 178 -20.18 14.81 -21.03
CA SER A 178 -19.79 16.11 -20.54
C SER A 178 -20.77 16.60 -19.46
N GLU A 179 -20.47 16.43 -18.20
CA GLU A 179 -21.05 17.27 -17.18
C GLU A 179 -20.53 18.68 -17.45
N GLU A 180 -21.42 19.59 -17.82
CA GLU A 180 -21.11 21.02 -17.86
C GLU A 180 -20.49 21.40 -16.51
N VAL A 181 -19.26 21.86 -16.56
CA VAL A 181 -18.56 22.38 -15.38
C VAL A 181 -19.45 23.50 -14.81
N PRO A 182 -19.91 23.43 -13.55
CA PRO A 182 -20.82 24.44 -13.01
C PRO A 182 -20.14 25.80 -13.02
N MET A 183 -20.63 26.70 -13.85
CA MET A 183 -20.16 28.08 -13.92
C MET A 183 -20.73 28.86 -12.74
N TYR A 184 -19.86 29.34 -11.88
CA TYR A 184 -20.29 30.19 -10.77
C TYR A 184 -20.62 31.62 -11.25
N LYS A 185 -21.86 32.08 -11.00
CA LYS A 185 -22.27 33.47 -11.23
C LYS A 185 -22.01 34.33 -10.00
N PHE A 186 -21.18 35.33 -10.13
CA PHE A 186 -21.03 36.38 -9.10
C PHE A 186 -22.11 37.45 -9.22
N LYS A 187 -22.37 38.17 -8.13
CA LYS A 187 -23.39 39.25 -8.05
C LYS A 187 -23.18 40.37 -9.10
N ASN A 188 -22.04 40.44 -9.77
CA ASN A 188 -21.70 41.42 -10.81
C ASN A 188 -21.94 40.92 -12.25
N GLY A 189 -22.55 39.73 -12.41
CA GLY A 189 -22.88 39.16 -13.74
C GLY A 189 -21.71 38.59 -14.54
N LYS A 190 -20.49 38.54 -14.00
CA LYS A 190 -19.35 37.88 -14.65
C LYS A 190 -19.30 36.40 -14.30
N THR A 191 -19.08 35.57 -15.30
CA THR A 191 -18.82 34.14 -15.16
C THR A 191 -17.30 33.87 -15.23
N VAL A 192 -16.77 32.99 -14.37
CA VAL A 192 -15.38 32.56 -14.41
C VAL A 192 -15.32 31.05 -14.31
N GLU A 193 -14.36 30.45 -15.01
CA GLU A 193 -14.05 29.05 -14.85
C GLU A 193 -13.33 28.80 -13.50
N PRO A 194 -13.56 27.64 -12.83
CA PRO A 194 -12.85 27.32 -11.61
C PRO A 194 -11.37 27.15 -11.91
N ILE A 195 -10.53 27.92 -11.25
CA ILE A 195 -9.07 27.76 -11.28
C ILE A 195 -8.74 26.66 -10.26
N TYR A 196 -8.34 25.50 -10.72
CA TYR A 196 -7.71 24.49 -9.86
C TYR A 196 -6.31 24.99 -9.53
N ALA A 197 -6.12 25.45 -8.29
CA ALA A 197 -4.79 25.80 -7.80
C ALA A 197 -3.97 24.53 -7.69
N ASP A 198 -2.94 24.42 -8.54
CA ASP A 198 -1.92 23.38 -8.48
C ASP A 198 -1.06 23.64 -7.23
N CYS A 199 -1.35 22.93 -6.14
CA CYS A 199 -0.57 23.01 -4.91
C CYS A 199 0.74 22.26 -5.08
N GLN A 200 1.67 22.82 -5.85
CA GLN A 200 3.08 22.43 -5.78
C GLN A 200 3.70 23.12 -4.54
N HIS A 201 3.74 22.42 -3.44
CA HIS A 201 4.58 22.79 -2.31
C HIS A 201 6.03 22.38 -2.59
N THR A 202 6.79 23.28 -3.16
CA THR A 202 8.26 23.24 -3.12
C THR A 202 8.69 23.57 -1.69
N LEU A 203 9.13 22.58 -0.93
CA LEU A 203 9.88 22.81 0.30
C LEU A 203 11.31 23.23 -0.08
N LYS A 204 11.70 24.41 0.33
CA LYS A 204 13.09 24.85 0.41
C LYS A 204 13.77 24.23 1.63
#